data_1377990c5b1dedb2ab5a362abc1226bf
#
_entry.id   1377990c5b1dedb2ab5a362abc1226bf
#
_cell.length_a   1.000
_cell.length_b   1.000
_cell.length_c   1.000
_cell.angle_alpha   90.00
_cell.angle_beta   90.00
_cell.angle_gamma   90.00
#
_symmetry.space_group_name_H-M   'P 1'
#
loop_
_entity.id
_entity.type
_entity.pdbx_description
1 polymer ?
#
loop_
_entity_poly.entity_id
_entity_poly.type
_entity_poly.pdbx_seq_one_letter_code
_entity_poly.pdbx_strand_id
1 'polypeptide(L)'
;MAKEIRLPVRGGPRRPLAALLMIALTATLSACGVSPEKVTVPVVEKVDLQRFMGPWYVIGVIPTFIEKDIYNAIETYELAPDGTIKTTFTFNKGAFDGEAKVMNPKGFVIPGTNNAIWGMQFMWPIKAEYVISHVDADYTETIIARSARDYVWIMARTPTIDDARYAALVKKVADMGYDLSKLVKVPQPPAPAVAAAAAVPQMSAEVLSARLAPGAASPAPLVLDVRRAEEFAAGRVPGSRNLPHDRLVADPALLDAPKDAEIVVYCQSGRRANMALEALQKAGYTRFVHLEGDFPGWQSQGRPVEKTAL
;
A
#
# COMPACT_ATOMS: atom_id res chain seq x y z
N MET A 1 44.73 -6.77 -95.39
CA MET A 1 45.08 -5.48 -94.90
C MET A 1 43.89 -4.95 -94.07
N ALA A 2 43.90 -5.14 -92.77
CA ALA A 2 42.86 -4.65 -91.86
C ALA A 2 43.49 -3.61 -90.95
N LYS A 3 42.89 -2.41 -90.92
CA LYS A 3 43.38 -1.23 -90.22
C LYS A 3 42.70 -1.12 -88.85
N GLU A 4 43.47 -1.38 -87.83
CA GLU A 4 42.98 -1.18 -86.44
C GLU A 4 42.74 0.29 -86.15
N ILE A 5 41.54 0.65 -85.75
CA ILE A 5 41.16 1.98 -85.26
C ILE A 5 41.16 1.87 -83.79
N ARG A 6 42.13 2.54 -83.12
CA ARG A 6 42.11 2.77 -81.63
C ARG A 6 41.26 3.98 -81.34
N LEU A 7 40.23 3.73 -80.49
CA LEU A 7 39.44 4.80 -79.92
C LEU A 7 40.06 5.29 -78.59
N PRO A 8 40.02 6.57 -78.25
CA PRO A 8 40.60 7.09 -77.02
C PRO A 8 39.68 6.84 -75.81
N VAL A 9 40.28 6.38 -74.74
CA VAL A 9 39.64 6.18 -73.46
C VAL A 9 39.46 7.57 -72.85
N ARG A 10 38.20 8.03 -72.71
CA ARG A 10 37.84 9.23 -71.97
C ARG A 10 37.80 8.89 -70.49
N GLY A 11 38.71 9.49 -69.68
CA GLY A 11 38.65 9.50 -68.22
C GLY A 11 37.41 10.24 -67.75
N GLY A 12 36.51 9.50 -67.08
CA GLY A 12 35.38 10.09 -66.38
C GLY A 12 35.80 10.69 -65.03
N PRO A 13 35.16 11.76 -64.57
CA PRO A 13 35.52 12.41 -63.32
C PRO A 13 35.20 11.52 -62.13
N ARG A 14 36.19 11.41 -61.23
CA ARG A 14 36.03 10.76 -59.91
C ARG A 14 35.00 11.56 -59.10
N ARG A 15 33.83 10.99 -58.86
CA ARG A 15 32.85 11.50 -57.93
C ARG A 15 33.39 11.29 -56.52
N PRO A 16 33.37 12.32 -55.63
CA PRO A 16 33.72 12.13 -54.24
C PRO A 16 32.60 11.32 -53.57
N LEU A 17 32.99 10.29 -52.80
CA LEU A 17 32.07 9.61 -51.87
C LEU A 17 31.47 10.66 -50.90
N ALA A 18 30.25 11.04 -51.13
CA ALA A 18 29.44 11.72 -50.12
C ALA A 18 29.20 10.72 -48.99
N ALA A 19 29.92 10.87 -47.90
CA ALA A 19 29.61 10.22 -46.63
C ALA A 19 28.22 10.68 -46.23
N LEU A 20 27.22 9.81 -46.39
CA LEU A 20 25.91 10.02 -45.79
C LEU A 20 26.08 9.88 -44.27
N LEU A 21 26.24 11.03 -43.61
CA LEU A 21 26.08 11.14 -42.18
C LEU A 21 24.59 10.92 -41.89
N MET A 22 24.18 9.70 -41.55
CA MET A 22 22.91 9.42 -40.94
C MET A 22 22.95 10.07 -39.54
N ILE A 23 22.49 11.30 -39.45
CA ILE A 23 22.06 11.88 -38.19
C ILE A 23 20.80 11.09 -37.82
N ALA A 24 20.98 10.08 -36.95
CA ALA A 24 19.89 9.48 -36.22
C ALA A 24 19.29 10.58 -35.34
N LEU A 25 18.29 11.26 -35.90
CA LEU A 25 17.42 12.15 -35.13
C LEU A 25 16.60 11.24 -34.22
N THR A 26 17.18 10.88 -33.07
CA THR A 26 16.42 10.35 -31.95
C THR A 26 15.51 11.47 -31.50
N ALA A 27 14.37 11.59 -32.17
CA ALA A 27 13.23 12.32 -31.63
C ALA A 27 12.88 11.66 -30.30
N THR A 28 13.44 12.17 -29.20
CA THR A 28 12.91 11.95 -27.90
C THR A 28 11.51 12.54 -27.93
N LEU A 29 10.51 11.68 -28.21
CA LEU A 29 9.16 11.97 -27.83
C LEU A 29 9.21 12.17 -26.32
N SER A 30 9.32 13.43 -25.90
CA SER A 30 8.92 13.86 -24.55
C SER A 30 7.42 13.59 -24.49
N ALA A 31 7.06 12.30 -24.33
CA ALA A 31 5.74 11.95 -23.88
C ALA A 31 5.48 12.76 -22.62
N CYS A 32 4.31 13.39 -22.50
CA CYS A 32 3.84 14.07 -21.30
C CYS A 32 3.86 13.06 -20.14
N GLY A 33 5.04 12.81 -19.60
CA GLY A 33 5.34 11.82 -18.58
C GLY A 33 5.81 12.52 -17.31
N VAL A 34 5.56 11.87 -16.18
CA VAL A 34 6.07 12.30 -14.88
C VAL A 34 7.59 12.21 -14.88
N SER A 35 8.28 13.32 -14.56
CA SER A 35 9.73 13.37 -14.40
C SER A 35 10.09 13.37 -12.92
N PRO A 36 10.74 12.33 -12.40
CA PRO A 36 11.10 12.25 -10.96
C PRO A 36 11.93 13.44 -10.49
N GLU A 37 12.81 13.96 -11.35
CA GLU A 37 13.71 15.11 -11.07
C GLU A 37 12.95 16.41 -10.80
N LYS A 38 11.67 16.49 -11.19
CA LYS A 38 10.81 17.67 -11.00
C LYS A 38 9.90 17.55 -9.79
N VAL A 39 9.95 16.43 -9.07
CA VAL A 39 9.12 16.23 -7.89
C VAL A 39 9.62 17.12 -6.75
N THR A 40 8.73 17.96 -6.20
CA THR A 40 9.04 18.95 -5.16
C THR A 40 8.32 18.71 -3.85
N VAL A 41 7.58 17.61 -3.74
CA VAL A 41 7.00 17.12 -2.49
C VAL A 41 7.86 15.99 -1.93
N PRO A 42 7.81 15.71 -0.62
CA PRO A 42 8.51 14.57 -0.05
C PRO A 42 8.14 13.27 -0.75
N VAL A 43 9.10 12.40 -0.93
CA VAL A 43 8.92 11.06 -1.51
C VAL A 43 9.36 10.04 -0.47
N VAL A 44 8.58 9.00 -0.22
CA VAL A 44 9.02 7.90 0.65
C VAL A 44 10.19 7.16 0.01
N GLU A 45 11.10 6.66 0.83
CA GLU A 45 12.32 6.00 0.36
C GLU A 45 12.02 4.78 -0.55
N LYS A 46 11.01 4.00 -0.18
CA LYS A 46 10.63 2.78 -0.91
C LYS A 46 9.17 2.40 -0.63
N VAL A 47 8.50 1.88 -1.66
CA VAL A 47 7.17 1.28 -1.53
C VAL A 47 7.23 -0.20 -1.89
N ASP A 48 6.76 -1.04 -0.97
CA ASP A 48 6.45 -2.44 -1.25
C ASP A 48 5.08 -2.50 -1.93
N LEU A 49 5.09 -2.77 -3.24
CA LEU A 49 3.86 -2.79 -4.05
C LEU A 49 2.86 -3.83 -3.54
N GLN A 50 3.32 -5.01 -3.11
CA GLN A 50 2.40 -6.05 -2.65
C GLN A 50 1.64 -5.60 -1.39
N ARG A 51 2.30 -4.89 -0.50
CA ARG A 51 1.67 -4.32 0.70
C ARG A 51 0.80 -3.11 0.40
N PHE A 52 1.14 -2.37 -0.66
CA PHE A 52 0.38 -1.17 -1.05
C PHE A 52 -0.91 -1.52 -1.80
N MET A 53 -1.00 -2.68 -2.45
CA MET A 53 -2.20 -3.12 -3.17
C MET A 53 -3.41 -3.30 -2.24
N GLY A 54 -4.58 -3.44 -2.83
CA GLY A 54 -5.86 -3.56 -2.14
C GLY A 54 -6.56 -2.22 -1.90
N PRO A 55 -7.64 -2.20 -1.11
CA PRO A 55 -8.48 -1.02 -0.92
C PRO A 55 -7.86 0.00 0.04
N TRP A 56 -8.04 1.28 -0.28
CA TRP A 56 -7.73 2.43 0.53
C TRP A 56 -8.95 3.36 0.61
N TYR A 57 -9.42 3.66 1.80
CA TYR A 57 -10.48 4.64 2.02
C TYR A 57 -9.90 6.05 1.94
N VAL A 58 -10.45 6.89 1.07
CA VAL A 58 -10.09 8.32 0.99
C VAL A 58 -10.78 9.04 2.14
N ILE A 59 -10.04 9.41 3.18
CA ILE A 59 -10.58 10.04 4.40
C ILE A 59 -10.43 11.56 4.41
N GLY A 60 -9.55 12.10 3.55
CA GLY A 60 -9.37 13.53 3.35
C GLY A 60 -8.82 13.81 1.96
N VAL A 61 -9.25 14.90 1.34
CA VAL A 61 -8.85 15.24 -0.04
C VAL A 61 -8.83 16.76 -0.26
N ILE A 62 -7.82 17.24 -1.01
CA ILE A 62 -8.01 18.47 -1.79
C ILE A 62 -8.54 18.02 -3.14
N PRO A 63 -9.85 18.22 -3.43
CA PRO A 63 -10.52 17.52 -4.48
C PRO A 63 -10.18 18.05 -5.87
N THR A 64 -10.11 17.15 -6.84
CA THR A 64 -10.22 17.50 -8.24
C THR A 64 -11.65 17.98 -8.57
N PHE A 65 -11.87 18.45 -9.80
CA PHE A 65 -13.23 18.87 -10.22
C PHE A 65 -14.23 17.72 -10.22
N ILE A 66 -13.76 16.46 -10.31
CA ILE A 66 -14.58 15.24 -10.30
C ILE A 66 -14.98 14.86 -8.86
N GLU A 67 -14.07 15.10 -7.92
CA GLU A 67 -14.15 14.65 -6.52
C GLU A 67 -14.88 15.64 -5.59
N LYS A 68 -15.55 16.63 -6.13
CA LYS A 68 -16.39 17.53 -5.30
C LYS A 68 -17.57 16.73 -4.76
N ASP A 69 -17.87 16.90 -3.47
CA ASP A 69 -19.01 16.28 -2.77
C ASP A 69 -19.05 14.75 -2.92
N ILE A 70 -17.91 14.09 -2.67
CA ILE A 70 -17.81 12.63 -2.69
C ILE A 70 -18.03 12.04 -1.30
N TYR A 71 -18.67 10.86 -1.28
CA TYR A 71 -18.97 10.05 -0.09
C TYR A 71 -18.51 8.63 -0.35
N ASN A 72 -18.15 7.89 0.69
CA ASN A 72 -17.75 6.48 0.60
C ASN A 72 -16.70 6.24 -0.49
N ALA A 73 -15.69 7.10 -0.55
CA ALA A 73 -14.67 7.05 -1.59
C ALA A 73 -13.60 6.00 -1.26
N ILE A 74 -13.39 5.07 -2.18
CA ILE A 74 -12.43 3.96 -2.03
C ILE A 74 -11.60 3.84 -3.30
N GLU A 75 -10.29 3.83 -3.15
CA GLU A 75 -9.33 3.56 -4.21
C GLU A 75 -8.73 2.15 -4.01
N THR A 76 -8.92 1.26 -4.98
CA THR A 76 -8.40 -0.10 -4.92
C THR A 76 -7.32 -0.28 -5.98
N TYR A 77 -6.15 -0.79 -5.58
CA TYR A 77 -5.01 -1.04 -6.47
C TYR A 77 -4.75 -2.52 -6.62
N GLU A 78 -4.47 -2.94 -7.85
CA GLU A 78 -4.06 -4.30 -8.20
C GLU A 78 -2.82 -4.25 -9.09
N LEU A 79 -1.78 -4.99 -8.75
CA LEU A 79 -0.60 -5.12 -9.59
C LEU A 79 -0.90 -6.06 -10.74
N ALA A 80 -0.88 -5.53 -11.96
CA ALA A 80 -1.11 -6.32 -13.17
C ALA A 80 0.17 -7.08 -13.59
N PRO A 81 0.04 -8.18 -14.37
CA PRO A 81 1.18 -8.96 -14.84
C PRO A 81 2.19 -8.16 -15.71
N ASP A 82 1.74 -7.08 -16.34
CA ASP A 82 2.56 -6.17 -17.14
C ASP A 82 3.31 -5.13 -16.29
N GLY A 83 3.23 -5.21 -14.95
CA GLY A 83 3.87 -4.29 -14.01
C GLY A 83 3.13 -2.96 -13.83
N THR A 84 1.98 -2.77 -14.47
CA THR A 84 1.14 -1.60 -14.25
C THR A 84 0.22 -1.79 -13.06
N ILE A 85 -0.31 -0.70 -12.55
CA ILE A 85 -1.26 -0.71 -11.43
C ILE A 85 -2.67 -0.48 -11.98
N LYS A 86 -3.49 -1.53 -11.95
CA LYS A 86 -4.91 -1.40 -12.20
C LYS A 86 -5.55 -0.72 -11.00
N THR A 87 -6.24 0.38 -11.23
CA THR A 87 -6.89 1.16 -10.19
C THR A 87 -8.39 1.16 -10.39
N THR A 88 -9.14 0.95 -9.32
CA THR A 88 -10.59 1.13 -9.31
C THR A 88 -10.92 2.16 -8.24
N PHE A 89 -11.40 3.33 -8.65
CA PHE A 89 -11.86 4.39 -7.77
C PHE A 89 -13.37 4.42 -7.76
N THR A 90 -13.97 4.20 -6.59
CA THR A 90 -15.43 4.20 -6.39
C THR A 90 -15.83 5.26 -5.39
N PHE A 91 -16.95 5.93 -5.62
CA PHE A 91 -17.53 6.88 -4.67
C PHE A 91 -19.02 7.10 -4.94
N ASN A 92 -19.73 7.65 -3.97
CA ASN A 92 -21.10 8.12 -4.12
C ASN A 92 -21.11 9.65 -4.23
N LYS A 93 -21.95 10.21 -5.12
CA LYS A 93 -22.00 11.66 -5.37
C LYS A 93 -23.04 12.31 -4.49
N GLY A 94 -22.65 13.32 -3.72
CA GLY A 94 -23.53 14.21 -2.96
C GLY A 94 -24.06 13.64 -1.63
N ALA A 95 -24.18 12.30 -1.49
CA ALA A 95 -24.66 11.63 -0.28
C ALA A 95 -24.23 10.16 -0.27
N PHE A 96 -24.42 9.44 0.86
CA PHE A 96 -24.13 7.99 0.95
C PHE A 96 -25.01 7.14 0.03
N ASP A 97 -26.22 7.55 -0.21
CA ASP A 97 -27.19 6.94 -1.15
C ASP A 97 -27.19 7.62 -2.53
N GLY A 98 -26.27 8.55 -2.75
CA GLY A 98 -26.10 9.24 -4.02
C GLY A 98 -25.65 8.31 -5.14
N GLU A 99 -25.64 8.85 -6.37
CA GLU A 99 -25.24 8.08 -7.55
C GLU A 99 -23.84 7.50 -7.39
N ALA A 100 -23.72 6.16 -7.50
CA ALA A 100 -22.44 5.47 -7.44
C ALA A 100 -21.63 5.73 -8.72
N LYS A 101 -20.41 6.15 -8.58
CA LYS A 101 -19.44 6.38 -9.67
C LYS A 101 -18.29 5.41 -9.56
N VAL A 102 -17.82 4.95 -10.71
CA VAL A 102 -16.65 4.07 -10.83
C VAL A 102 -15.72 4.66 -11.89
N MET A 103 -14.44 4.77 -11.56
CA MET A 103 -13.39 5.17 -12.49
C MET A 103 -12.28 4.12 -12.45
N ASN A 104 -11.65 3.87 -13.59
CA ASN A 104 -10.60 2.86 -13.71
C ASN A 104 -9.32 3.47 -14.32
N PRO A 105 -8.63 4.37 -13.62
CA PRO A 105 -7.35 4.89 -14.09
C PRO A 105 -6.29 3.79 -14.07
N LYS A 106 -5.24 3.96 -14.87
CA LYS A 106 -4.11 3.04 -14.92
C LYS A 106 -2.85 3.71 -14.37
N GLY A 107 -2.24 3.10 -13.37
CA GLY A 107 -0.98 3.55 -12.77
C GLY A 107 0.23 2.95 -13.49
N PHE A 108 1.24 3.77 -13.70
CA PHE A 108 2.54 3.39 -14.28
C PHE A 108 3.61 3.76 -13.27
N VAL A 109 4.23 2.76 -12.67
CA VAL A 109 5.37 2.97 -11.77
C VAL A 109 6.53 3.57 -12.56
N ILE A 110 7.10 4.66 -12.06
CA ILE A 110 8.24 5.31 -12.71
C ILE A 110 9.53 4.57 -12.32
N PRO A 111 10.31 4.07 -13.29
CA PRO A 111 11.56 3.37 -13.02
C PRO A 111 12.54 4.22 -12.20
N GLY A 112 13.30 3.59 -11.32
CA GLY A 112 14.33 4.26 -10.51
C GLY A 112 13.80 5.04 -9.30
N THR A 113 12.49 5.00 -9.01
CA THR A 113 11.87 5.72 -7.89
C THR A 113 11.50 4.82 -6.72
N ASN A 114 12.06 3.62 -6.64
CA ASN A 114 11.74 2.63 -5.60
C ASN A 114 10.22 2.43 -5.41
N ASN A 115 9.47 2.49 -6.51
CA ASN A 115 8.00 2.38 -6.59
C ASN A 115 7.22 3.54 -5.93
N ALA A 116 7.86 4.62 -5.53
CA ALA A 116 7.21 5.70 -4.80
C ALA A 116 6.57 6.78 -5.68
N ILE A 117 6.89 6.81 -6.97
CA ILE A 117 6.32 7.77 -7.92
C ILE A 117 5.65 7.02 -9.06
N TRP A 118 4.40 7.38 -9.34
CA TRP A 118 3.62 6.80 -10.44
C TRP A 118 3.12 7.89 -11.39
N GLY A 119 2.86 7.49 -12.63
CA GLY A 119 2.07 8.28 -13.58
C GLY A 119 0.65 7.72 -13.63
N MET A 120 -0.33 8.42 -13.07
CA MET A 120 -1.71 7.97 -13.06
C MET A 120 -2.45 8.46 -14.32
N GLN A 121 -2.92 7.54 -15.15
CA GLN A 121 -3.59 7.83 -16.41
C GLN A 121 -5.11 7.66 -16.30
N PHE A 122 -5.81 8.78 -16.23
CA PHE A 122 -7.28 8.83 -16.29
C PHE A 122 -7.78 8.88 -17.73
N MET A 123 -6.99 9.51 -18.61
CA MET A 123 -7.30 9.67 -20.02
C MET A 123 -6.01 9.66 -20.85
N TRP A 124 -5.99 8.83 -21.89
CA TRP A 124 -4.85 8.78 -22.81
C TRP A 124 -4.69 10.13 -23.56
N PRO A 125 -3.47 10.64 -23.77
CA PRO A 125 -2.17 10.07 -23.36
C PRO A 125 -1.63 10.65 -22.03
N ILE A 126 -2.41 11.40 -21.27
CA ILE A 126 -1.99 12.19 -20.11
C ILE A 126 -1.76 11.29 -18.89
N LYS A 127 -0.58 11.39 -18.29
CA LYS A 127 -0.24 10.74 -17.01
C LYS A 127 -0.04 11.82 -15.95
N ALA A 128 -0.93 11.89 -14.99
CA ALA A 128 -0.83 12.80 -13.85
C ALA A 128 0.22 12.30 -12.86
N GLU A 129 0.97 13.22 -12.27
CA GLU A 129 1.90 12.92 -11.20
C GLU A 129 1.14 12.36 -9.98
N TYR A 130 1.65 11.27 -9.42
CA TYR A 130 1.11 10.58 -8.26
C TYR A 130 2.28 10.15 -7.38
N VAL A 131 2.52 10.89 -6.29
CA VAL A 131 3.66 10.70 -5.40
C VAL A 131 3.19 10.13 -4.07
N ILE A 132 3.70 8.98 -3.70
CA ILE A 132 3.50 8.43 -2.36
C ILE A 132 4.45 9.19 -1.43
N SER A 133 3.89 10.23 -0.79
CA SER A 133 4.67 11.16 0.06
C SER A 133 4.74 10.73 1.51
N HIS A 134 3.85 9.85 1.90
CA HIS A 134 3.84 9.19 3.20
C HIS A 134 3.20 7.82 3.08
N VAL A 135 3.76 6.84 3.74
CA VAL A 135 3.13 5.58 4.09
C VAL A 135 3.71 5.14 5.44
N ASP A 136 2.86 4.74 6.36
CA ASP A 136 3.30 4.24 7.66
C ASP A 136 3.92 2.83 7.55
N ALA A 137 4.67 2.41 8.56
CA ALA A 137 5.38 1.13 8.56
C ALA A 137 4.46 -0.08 8.37
N ASP A 138 3.21 0.02 8.81
CA ASP A 138 2.21 -1.04 8.69
C ASP A 138 1.37 -0.95 7.40
N TYR A 139 1.59 0.08 6.56
CA TYR A 139 0.79 0.35 5.35
C TYR A 139 -0.70 0.52 5.68
N THR A 140 -0.99 1.22 6.77
CA THR A 140 -2.36 1.49 7.22
C THR A 140 -2.85 2.87 6.85
N GLU A 141 -1.92 3.81 6.65
CA GLU A 141 -2.16 5.19 6.28
C GLU A 141 -1.20 5.63 5.20
N THR A 142 -1.67 6.45 4.28
CA THR A 142 -0.84 7.01 3.21
C THR A 142 -1.28 8.42 2.83
N ILE A 143 -0.34 9.21 2.34
CA ILE A 143 -0.62 10.50 1.69
C ILE A 143 -0.08 10.44 0.28
N ILE A 144 -0.96 10.71 -0.66
CA ILE A 144 -0.62 10.89 -2.06
C ILE A 144 -0.59 12.38 -2.36
N ALA A 145 0.51 12.86 -2.89
CA ALA A 145 0.73 14.27 -3.16
C ALA A 145 1.14 14.52 -4.61
N ARG A 146 1.18 15.79 -4.97
CA ARG A 146 1.63 16.29 -6.27
C ARG A 146 2.50 17.54 -6.10
N SER A 147 3.52 17.69 -6.92
CA SER A 147 4.43 18.85 -6.90
C SER A 147 3.72 20.19 -7.12
N ALA A 148 2.63 20.18 -7.89
CA ALA A 148 1.79 21.34 -8.10
C ALA A 148 1.00 21.77 -6.87
N ARG A 149 0.88 20.89 -5.85
CA ARG A 149 0.09 21.12 -4.62
C ARG A 149 -1.37 21.49 -4.89
N ASP A 150 -1.88 21.08 -6.04
CA ASP A 150 -3.26 21.28 -6.47
C ASP A 150 -4.22 20.25 -5.89
N TYR A 151 -3.76 18.99 -5.73
CA TYR A 151 -4.52 17.87 -5.21
C TYR A 151 -3.69 17.08 -4.20
N VAL A 152 -4.37 16.53 -3.19
CA VAL A 152 -3.79 15.62 -2.20
C VAL A 152 -4.86 14.64 -1.73
N TRP A 153 -4.45 13.40 -1.46
CA TRP A 153 -5.32 12.37 -0.89
C TRP A 153 -4.71 11.86 0.40
N ILE A 154 -5.47 11.92 1.48
CA ILE A 154 -5.17 11.24 2.74
C ILE A 154 -6.02 9.97 2.76
N MET A 155 -5.38 8.83 2.84
CA MET A 155 -6.07 7.55 2.75
C MET A 155 -5.69 6.64 3.92
N ALA A 156 -6.62 5.76 4.29
CA ALA A 156 -6.41 4.74 5.31
C ALA A 156 -6.99 3.39 4.89
N ARG A 157 -6.53 2.31 5.53
CA ARG A 157 -7.09 0.97 5.31
C ARG A 157 -8.43 0.75 6.01
N THR A 158 -8.83 1.67 6.86
CA THR A 158 -10.13 1.66 7.54
C THR A 158 -10.93 2.89 7.14
N PRO A 159 -12.27 2.82 7.09
CA PRO A 159 -13.10 3.97 6.74
C PRO A 159 -12.98 5.12 7.74
N THR A 160 -12.54 4.83 8.95
CA THR A 160 -12.32 5.82 10.01
C THR A 160 -10.99 5.57 10.71
N ILE A 161 -10.34 6.65 11.13
CA ILE A 161 -9.18 6.66 12.04
C ILE A 161 -9.48 7.64 13.17
N ASP A 162 -8.74 7.53 14.28
CA ASP A 162 -8.90 8.48 15.38
C ASP A 162 -8.47 9.90 14.98
N ASP A 163 -9.04 10.90 15.66
CA ASP A 163 -8.84 12.30 15.32
C ASP A 163 -7.37 12.74 15.50
N ALA A 164 -6.63 12.17 16.43
CA ALA A 164 -5.22 12.50 16.64
C ALA A 164 -4.37 12.02 15.45
N ARG A 165 -4.62 10.81 14.95
CA ARG A 165 -3.95 10.28 13.74
C ARG A 165 -4.32 11.10 12.51
N TYR A 166 -5.61 11.42 12.34
CA TYR A 166 -6.04 12.29 11.24
C TYR A 166 -5.34 13.66 11.29
N ALA A 167 -5.30 14.29 12.47
CA ALA A 167 -4.60 15.58 12.67
C ALA A 167 -3.11 15.49 12.35
N ALA A 168 -2.45 14.38 12.69
CA ALA A 168 -1.04 14.17 12.35
C ALA A 168 -0.81 14.06 10.83
N LEU A 169 -1.71 13.41 10.09
CA LEU A 169 -1.66 13.36 8.62
C LEU A 169 -1.93 14.74 7.99
N VAL A 170 -2.92 15.48 8.50
CA VAL A 170 -3.20 16.86 8.07
C VAL A 170 -1.99 17.77 8.31
N LYS A 171 -1.30 17.61 9.45
CA LYS A 171 -0.06 18.35 9.70
C LYS A 171 1.01 18.05 8.66
N LYS A 172 1.19 16.79 8.26
CA LYS A 172 2.13 16.42 7.19
C LYS A 172 1.76 17.10 5.86
N VAL A 173 0.47 17.18 5.53
CA VAL A 173 -0.02 17.90 4.33
C VAL A 173 0.31 19.39 4.42
N ALA A 174 0.14 20.03 5.59
CA ALA A 174 0.53 21.40 5.83
C ALA A 174 2.05 21.62 5.65
N ASP A 175 2.85 20.74 6.24
CA ASP A 175 4.32 20.78 6.16
C ASP A 175 4.83 20.65 4.70
N MET A 176 4.06 20.01 3.81
CA MET A 176 4.32 19.95 2.37
C MET A 176 3.96 21.24 1.63
N GLY A 177 3.36 22.23 2.29
CA GLY A 177 3.00 23.53 1.73
C GLY A 177 1.65 23.56 1.00
N TYR A 178 0.73 22.65 1.31
CA TYR A 178 -0.63 22.69 0.79
C TYR A 178 -1.50 23.73 1.51
N ASP A 179 -2.44 24.31 0.79
CA ASP A 179 -3.47 25.19 1.33
C ASP A 179 -4.57 24.36 2.02
N LEU A 180 -4.49 24.26 3.35
CA LEU A 180 -5.43 23.47 4.14
C LEU A 180 -6.88 23.98 4.07
N SER A 181 -7.11 25.24 3.67
CA SER A 181 -8.49 25.74 3.50
C SER A 181 -9.27 25.00 2.41
N LYS A 182 -8.56 24.29 1.53
CA LYS A 182 -9.12 23.45 0.45
C LYS A 182 -9.26 21.99 0.82
N LEU A 183 -8.68 21.57 1.96
CA LEU A 183 -8.73 20.18 2.39
C LEU A 183 -10.11 19.90 3.00
N VAL A 184 -10.80 18.91 2.43
CA VAL A 184 -12.10 18.43 2.91
C VAL A 184 -11.97 17.03 3.47
N LYS A 185 -12.61 16.78 4.62
CA LYS A 185 -12.80 15.43 5.15
C LYS A 185 -13.84 14.72 4.29
N VAL A 186 -13.52 13.53 3.79
CA VAL A 186 -14.45 12.73 2.98
C VAL A 186 -15.32 11.91 3.92
N PRO A 187 -16.65 12.07 3.87
CA PRO A 187 -17.55 11.25 4.67
C PRO A 187 -17.43 9.79 4.24
N GLN A 188 -17.04 8.95 5.19
CA GLN A 188 -17.07 7.49 5.04
C GLN A 188 -18.28 6.96 5.81
N PRO A 189 -18.90 5.86 5.35
CA PRO A 189 -19.91 5.22 6.18
C PRO A 189 -19.28 4.93 7.53
N PRO A 190 -20.03 5.07 8.64
CA PRO A 190 -19.55 4.53 9.90
C PRO A 190 -19.05 3.13 9.56
N ALA A 191 -17.83 2.80 10.01
CA ALA A 191 -17.31 1.44 9.84
C ALA A 191 -18.52 0.53 10.08
N PRO A 192 -18.89 -0.37 9.13
CA PRO A 192 -20.10 -1.15 9.31
C PRO A 192 -20.03 -1.55 10.75
N ALA A 193 -21.07 -1.13 11.53
CA ALA A 193 -21.11 -1.56 12.92
C ALA A 193 -20.94 -3.04 12.74
N VAL A 194 -19.69 -3.51 12.94
CA VAL A 194 -19.38 -4.93 12.92
C VAL A 194 -20.40 -5.35 13.91
N ALA A 195 -21.51 -5.95 13.41
CA ALA A 195 -22.72 -6.21 14.18
C ALA A 195 -22.15 -6.81 15.39
N ALA A 196 -22.18 -6.14 16.53
CA ALA A 196 -21.25 -6.26 17.64
C ALA A 196 -20.89 -7.71 17.78
N ALA A 197 -19.94 -8.15 16.95
CA ALA A 197 -19.36 -9.47 16.98
C ALA A 197 -18.73 -9.39 18.34
N ALA A 198 -19.36 -10.02 19.32
CA ALA A 198 -19.18 -9.87 20.73
C ALA A 198 -17.72 -9.54 20.95
N ALA A 199 -17.43 -8.28 21.36
CA ALA A 199 -16.14 -7.59 21.21
C ALA A 199 -15.05 -8.63 21.42
N VAL A 200 -14.21 -8.91 20.40
CA VAL A 200 -13.29 -10.05 20.45
C VAL A 200 -12.67 -10.03 21.82
N PRO A 201 -12.85 -11.05 22.65
CA PRO A 201 -12.38 -11.04 24.02
C PRO A 201 -10.91 -10.66 24.05
N GLN A 202 -10.52 -9.75 24.91
CA GLN A 202 -9.13 -9.36 25.07
C GLN A 202 -8.51 -10.11 26.26
N MET A 203 -7.23 -10.39 26.15
CA MET A 203 -6.44 -10.97 27.21
C MET A 203 -5.28 -10.03 27.55
N SER A 204 -5.16 -9.61 28.79
CA SER A 204 -4.02 -8.79 29.19
C SER A 204 -2.71 -9.55 29.15
N ALA A 205 -1.59 -8.84 28.94
CA ALA A 205 -0.26 -9.44 28.97
C ALA A 205 0.05 -10.09 30.31
N GLU A 206 -0.52 -9.59 31.41
CA GLU A 206 -0.40 -10.19 32.73
C GLU A 206 -1.03 -11.59 32.79
N VAL A 207 -2.30 -11.70 32.36
CA VAL A 207 -3.04 -12.95 32.34
C VAL A 207 -2.35 -13.97 31.42
N LEU A 208 -1.95 -13.54 30.22
CA LEU A 208 -1.23 -14.42 29.29
C LEU A 208 0.09 -14.91 29.89
N SER A 209 0.89 -14.02 30.48
CA SER A 209 2.16 -14.37 31.11
C SER A 209 1.98 -15.39 32.24
N ALA A 210 0.95 -15.25 33.06
CA ALA A 210 0.63 -16.19 34.13
C ALA A 210 0.23 -17.56 33.55
N ARG A 211 -0.48 -17.59 32.42
CA ARG A 211 -0.90 -18.85 31.75
C ARG A 211 0.23 -19.56 31.00
N LEU A 212 1.28 -18.82 30.63
CA LEU A 212 2.48 -19.40 30.00
C LEU A 212 3.53 -19.86 31.03
N ALA A 213 3.34 -19.54 32.32
CA ALA A 213 4.29 -19.93 33.36
C ALA A 213 4.25 -21.46 33.62
N PRO A 214 5.41 -22.07 33.94
CA PRO A 214 5.47 -23.48 34.35
C PRO A 214 4.53 -23.73 35.53
N GLY A 215 3.70 -24.78 35.45
CA GLY A 215 2.76 -25.16 36.52
C GLY A 215 1.50 -24.29 36.59
N ALA A 216 1.17 -23.53 35.56
CA ALA A 216 -0.08 -22.76 35.47
C ALA A 216 -1.30 -23.68 35.67
N ALA A 217 -2.32 -23.18 36.40
CA ALA A 217 -3.54 -23.94 36.74
C ALA A 217 -4.41 -24.29 35.52
N SER A 218 -4.24 -23.60 34.38
CA SER A 218 -4.97 -23.82 33.15
C SER A 218 -4.01 -24.15 32.00
N PRO A 219 -4.43 -24.94 31.00
CA PRO A 219 -3.62 -25.19 29.82
C PRO A 219 -3.19 -23.89 29.13
N ALA A 220 -1.95 -23.86 28.64
CA ALA A 220 -1.46 -22.74 27.86
C ALA A 220 -2.27 -22.63 26.56
N PRO A 221 -2.72 -21.42 26.17
CA PRO A 221 -3.36 -21.19 24.88
C PRO A 221 -2.35 -21.30 23.74
N LEU A 222 -2.83 -21.53 22.53
CA LEU A 222 -2.03 -21.34 21.33
C LEU A 222 -1.80 -19.83 21.12
N VAL A 223 -0.58 -19.35 21.32
CA VAL A 223 -0.22 -17.94 21.06
C VAL A 223 0.21 -17.79 19.62
N LEU A 224 -0.51 -16.95 18.88
CA LEU A 224 -0.32 -16.76 17.45
C LEU A 224 0.20 -15.35 17.15
N ASP A 225 1.44 -15.26 16.69
CA ASP A 225 2.04 -14.05 16.16
C ASP A 225 1.75 -13.92 14.67
N VAL A 226 0.94 -12.94 14.30
CA VAL A 226 0.57 -12.70 12.89
C VAL A 226 1.40 -11.61 12.23
N ARG A 227 2.53 -11.23 12.86
CA ARG A 227 3.53 -10.35 12.26
C ARG A 227 4.36 -11.11 11.22
N ARG A 228 5.20 -10.37 10.50
CA ARG A 228 6.14 -10.98 9.54
C ARG A 228 7.20 -11.83 10.25
N ALA A 229 7.81 -12.74 9.50
CA ALA A 229 8.82 -13.66 10.02
C ALA A 229 10.02 -12.92 10.62
N GLU A 230 10.43 -11.79 10.02
CA GLU A 230 11.55 -10.98 10.49
C GLU A 230 11.23 -10.30 11.84
N GLU A 231 10.01 -9.80 12.00
CA GLU A 231 9.53 -9.21 13.27
C GLU A 231 9.47 -10.26 14.38
N PHE A 232 9.01 -11.45 14.04
CA PHE A 232 8.95 -12.61 14.94
C PHE A 232 10.35 -13.07 15.38
N ALA A 233 11.30 -13.16 14.44
CA ALA A 233 12.69 -13.54 14.74
C ALA A 233 13.38 -12.52 15.64
N ALA A 234 13.12 -11.22 15.42
CA ALA A 234 13.70 -10.13 16.21
C ALA A 234 13.21 -10.09 17.66
N GLY A 235 12.01 -10.66 17.92
CA GLY A 235 11.46 -10.76 19.27
C GLY A 235 9.98 -11.15 19.25
N ARG A 236 9.59 -12.04 20.15
CA ARG A 236 8.23 -12.60 20.23
C ARG A 236 7.81 -12.93 21.66
N VAL A 237 6.51 -13.11 21.86
CA VAL A 237 6.00 -13.72 23.10
C VAL A 237 6.53 -15.16 23.19
N PRO A 238 7.10 -15.59 24.33
CA PRO A 238 7.68 -16.92 24.47
C PRO A 238 6.68 -18.02 24.12
N GLY A 239 7.15 -19.02 23.37
CA GLY A 239 6.33 -20.15 22.94
C GLY A 239 5.28 -19.82 21.86
N SER A 240 5.27 -18.61 21.32
CA SER A 240 4.34 -18.24 20.25
C SER A 240 4.72 -18.89 18.91
N ARG A 241 3.70 -19.20 18.11
CA ARG A 241 3.83 -19.70 16.74
C ARG A 241 3.66 -18.51 15.76
N ASN A 242 4.48 -18.43 14.74
CA ASN A 242 4.31 -17.42 13.70
C ASN A 242 3.52 -17.95 12.51
N LEU A 243 2.48 -17.21 12.15
CA LEU A 243 1.77 -17.37 10.88
C LEU A 243 1.36 -15.96 10.40
N PRO A 244 2.11 -15.35 9.49
CA PRO A 244 1.83 -14.01 9.00
C PRO A 244 0.38 -13.84 8.54
N HIS A 245 -0.21 -12.69 8.88
CA HIS A 245 -1.65 -12.43 8.69
C HIS A 245 -2.10 -12.60 7.24
N ASP A 246 -1.29 -12.22 6.26
CA ASP A 246 -1.57 -12.36 4.83
C ASP A 246 -1.73 -13.83 4.43
N ARG A 247 -0.89 -14.71 4.96
CA ARG A 247 -0.98 -16.16 4.74
C ARG A 247 -2.19 -16.76 5.46
N LEU A 248 -2.43 -16.35 6.71
CA LEU A 248 -3.58 -16.83 7.48
C LEU A 248 -4.91 -16.39 6.85
N VAL A 249 -4.99 -15.15 6.35
CA VAL A 249 -6.22 -14.64 5.69
C VAL A 249 -6.45 -15.35 4.35
N ALA A 250 -5.39 -15.64 3.60
CA ALA A 250 -5.48 -16.36 2.33
C ALA A 250 -5.89 -17.83 2.52
N ASP A 251 -5.35 -18.48 3.55
CA ASP A 251 -5.64 -19.87 3.87
C ASP A 251 -5.61 -20.12 5.40
N PRO A 252 -6.75 -20.00 6.09
CA PRO A 252 -6.83 -20.26 7.52
C PRO A 252 -6.53 -21.72 7.93
N ALA A 253 -6.53 -22.68 7.00
CA ALA A 253 -6.18 -24.06 7.29
C ALA A 253 -4.69 -24.21 7.62
N LEU A 254 -3.84 -23.29 7.22
CA LEU A 254 -2.41 -23.26 7.57
C LEU A 254 -2.16 -23.15 9.08
N LEU A 255 -3.17 -22.74 9.86
CA LEU A 255 -3.05 -22.72 11.31
C LEU A 255 -2.89 -24.12 11.90
N ASP A 256 -3.49 -25.13 11.26
CA ASP A 256 -3.42 -26.53 11.69
C ASP A 256 -3.63 -26.71 13.20
N ALA A 257 -4.81 -26.31 13.65
CA ALA A 257 -5.24 -26.38 15.04
C ALA A 257 -6.71 -26.80 15.13
N PRO A 258 -7.14 -27.47 16.21
CA PRO A 258 -8.55 -27.77 16.46
C PRO A 258 -9.40 -26.49 16.44
N LYS A 259 -10.62 -26.57 15.92
CA LYS A 259 -11.52 -25.40 15.81
C LYS A 259 -11.95 -24.83 17.17
N ASP A 260 -11.88 -25.61 18.21
CA ASP A 260 -12.14 -25.26 19.60
C ASP A 260 -10.88 -24.96 20.41
N ALA A 261 -9.69 -24.95 19.78
CA ALA A 261 -8.46 -24.52 20.43
C ALA A 261 -8.58 -23.06 20.88
N GLU A 262 -8.10 -22.79 22.08
CA GLU A 262 -8.00 -21.41 22.57
C GLU A 262 -6.79 -20.73 21.95
N ILE A 263 -7.02 -19.67 21.16
CA ILE A 263 -6.00 -18.96 20.38
C ILE A 263 -5.89 -17.54 20.88
N VAL A 264 -4.70 -17.12 21.28
CA VAL A 264 -4.37 -15.73 21.58
C VAL A 264 -3.64 -15.14 20.40
N VAL A 265 -4.23 -14.14 19.73
CA VAL A 265 -3.66 -13.53 18.54
C VAL A 265 -3.06 -12.17 18.89
N TYR A 266 -1.89 -11.87 18.36
CA TYR A 266 -1.27 -10.55 18.48
C TYR A 266 -0.50 -10.15 17.23
N CYS A 267 -0.31 -8.82 17.06
CA CYS A 267 0.58 -8.28 16.04
C CYS A 267 1.42 -7.10 16.59
N GLN A 268 1.56 -6.02 15.83
CA GLN A 268 2.29 -4.82 16.25
C GLN A 268 1.35 -3.71 16.74
N SER A 269 0.13 -3.59 16.16
CA SER A 269 -0.77 -2.44 16.38
C SER A 269 -2.25 -2.83 16.35
N GLY A 270 -2.58 -4.10 16.48
CA GLY A 270 -3.93 -4.65 16.52
C GLY A 270 -4.57 -4.94 15.16
N ARG A 271 -4.19 -4.21 14.12
CA ARG A 271 -4.85 -4.32 12.82
C ARG A 271 -4.70 -5.69 12.17
N ARG A 272 -3.46 -6.20 12.05
CA ARG A 272 -3.19 -7.53 11.48
C ARG A 272 -3.82 -8.63 12.32
N ALA A 273 -3.85 -8.44 13.65
CA ALA A 273 -4.55 -9.33 14.57
C ALA A 273 -6.06 -9.35 14.29
N ASN A 274 -6.71 -8.20 14.10
CA ASN A 274 -8.13 -8.12 13.78
C ASN A 274 -8.46 -8.82 12.46
N MET A 275 -7.66 -8.60 11.41
CA MET A 275 -7.83 -9.31 10.11
C MET A 275 -7.71 -10.83 10.27
N ALA A 276 -6.74 -11.28 11.07
CA ALA A 276 -6.53 -12.69 11.38
C ALA A 276 -7.72 -13.28 12.17
N LEU A 277 -8.21 -12.55 13.17
CA LEU A 277 -9.36 -12.97 13.99
C LEU A 277 -10.64 -13.12 13.16
N GLU A 278 -10.89 -12.17 12.23
CA GLU A 278 -12.01 -12.29 11.28
C GLU A 278 -11.87 -13.52 10.37
N ALA A 279 -10.67 -13.80 9.88
CA ALA A 279 -10.42 -14.97 9.05
C ALA A 279 -10.63 -16.28 9.84
N LEU A 280 -10.15 -16.34 11.08
CA LEU A 280 -10.34 -17.46 11.97
C LEU A 280 -11.84 -17.70 12.26
N GLN A 281 -12.59 -16.63 12.54
CA GLN A 281 -14.03 -16.69 12.77
C GLN A 281 -14.77 -17.26 11.54
N LYS A 282 -14.47 -16.74 10.36
CA LYS A 282 -15.05 -17.21 9.09
C LYS A 282 -14.70 -18.68 8.80
N ALA A 283 -13.52 -19.11 9.25
CA ALA A 283 -13.06 -20.49 9.11
C ALA A 283 -13.61 -21.44 10.19
N GLY A 284 -14.48 -20.96 11.10
CA GLY A 284 -15.16 -21.78 12.10
C GLY A 284 -14.37 -22.03 13.39
N TYR A 285 -13.32 -21.27 13.67
CA TYR A 285 -12.71 -21.27 14.99
C TYR A 285 -13.63 -20.56 15.98
N THR A 286 -13.73 -21.07 17.21
CA THR A 286 -14.74 -20.61 18.18
C THR A 286 -14.17 -19.97 19.44
N ARG A 287 -12.88 -20.16 19.75
CA ARG A 287 -12.24 -19.68 20.96
C ARG A 287 -10.96 -18.92 20.64
N PHE A 288 -11.11 -17.65 20.40
CA PHE A 288 -9.97 -16.77 20.12
C PHE A 288 -10.11 -15.46 20.90
N VAL A 289 -8.96 -14.89 21.28
CA VAL A 289 -8.85 -13.62 21.99
C VAL A 289 -7.72 -12.79 21.40
N HIS A 290 -7.81 -11.46 21.51
CA HIS A 290 -6.77 -10.53 21.11
C HIS A 290 -5.89 -10.19 22.32
N LEU A 291 -4.57 -10.23 22.18
CA LEU A 291 -3.65 -9.77 23.21
C LEU A 291 -3.74 -8.25 23.34
N GLU A 292 -4.15 -7.75 24.49
CA GLU A 292 -4.27 -6.31 24.75
C GLU A 292 -2.92 -5.59 24.60
N GLY A 293 -2.93 -4.52 23.79
CA GLY A 293 -1.73 -3.76 23.47
C GLY A 293 -0.73 -4.45 22.56
N ASP A 294 -1.06 -5.65 22.06
CA ASP A 294 -0.22 -6.39 21.11
C ASP A 294 1.22 -6.62 21.61
N PHE A 295 2.18 -6.80 20.72
CA PHE A 295 3.58 -7.01 21.11
C PHE A 295 4.21 -5.79 21.82
N PRO A 296 3.95 -4.53 21.43
CA PRO A 296 4.43 -3.37 22.20
C PRO A 296 3.89 -3.33 23.63
N GLY A 297 2.62 -3.67 23.85
CA GLY A 297 2.03 -3.76 25.19
C GLY A 297 2.71 -4.84 26.05
N TRP A 298 3.02 -5.99 25.45
CA TRP A 298 3.79 -7.04 26.09
C TRP A 298 5.18 -6.57 26.52
N GLN A 299 5.91 -5.88 25.61
CA GLN A 299 7.26 -5.38 25.87
C GLN A 299 7.28 -4.24 26.90
N SER A 300 6.35 -3.29 26.83
CA SER A 300 6.30 -2.13 27.71
C SER A 300 6.06 -2.51 29.19
N GLN A 301 5.44 -3.67 29.42
CA GLN A 301 5.24 -4.26 30.76
C GLN A 301 6.44 -5.08 31.24
N GLY A 302 7.58 -5.05 30.52
CA GLY A 302 8.80 -5.79 30.89
C GLY A 302 8.66 -7.32 30.85
N ARG A 303 7.69 -7.85 30.08
CA ARG A 303 7.47 -9.30 29.96
C ARG A 303 8.58 -9.97 29.16
N PRO A 304 8.88 -11.23 29.42
CA PRO A 304 9.93 -11.97 28.71
C PRO A 304 9.74 -11.97 27.20
N VAL A 305 10.84 -11.76 26.46
CA VAL A 305 10.85 -11.79 24.99
C VAL A 305 11.82 -12.87 24.52
N GLU A 306 11.31 -13.78 23.71
CA GLU A 306 12.11 -14.80 23.05
C GLU A 306 12.63 -14.26 21.71
N LYS A 307 13.86 -14.59 21.36
CA LYS A 307 14.48 -14.24 20.07
C LYS A 307 15.01 -15.51 19.41
N THR A 308 15.01 -15.54 18.09
CA THR A 308 15.72 -16.59 17.37
C THR A 308 17.21 -16.28 17.44
N ALA A 309 18.02 -17.24 17.90
CA ALA A 309 19.47 -17.12 17.80
C ALA A 309 19.85 -16.98 16.31
N LEU A 310 20.69 -16.00 15.99
CA LEU A 310 21.27 -15.81 14.66
C LEU A 310 22.30 -16.90 14.38
#